data_388728993c65b41d385181df69b5d86e
#
_entry.id   388728993c65b41d385181df69b5d86e
#
_cell.length_a   1.000
_cell.length_b   1.000
_cell.length_c   1.000
_cell.angle_alpha   90.00
_cell.angle_beta   90.00
_cell.angle_gamma   90.00
#
_symmetry.space_group_name_H-M   'P 1'
#
loop_
_entity.id
_entity.type
_entity.pdbx_description
1 polymer ?
#
loop_
_entity_poly.entity_id
_entity_poly.type
_entity_poly.pdbx_seq_one_letter_code
_entity_poly.pdbx_strand_id
1 'polypeptide(L)'
;DRIVDVFPAQEKEIVRSMLSESLRAVISQALLKRVGGGRIAAHEIMIGIPAIRNLIREGKIAQMYSSIQTGQAHGMQTLDQCLQGLVERGLVSKEEARYKAQNKDAI
;
A
#
# COMPACT_ATOMS: atom_id res chain seq x y z
N ASP A 1 5.88 -0.30 -10.11
CA ASP A 1 4.78 -1.26 -10.09
C ASP A 1 5.22 -2.58 -10.72
N ARG A 2 5.18 -3.66 -9.94
CA ARG A 2 5.71 -4.96 -10.36
C ARG A 2 4.93 -5.57 -11.53
N ILE A 3 3.64 -5.29 -11.64
CA ILE A 3 2.81 -5.80 -12.74
C ILE A 3 3.27 -5.18 -14.06
N VAL A 4 3.51 -3.87 -14.06
CA VAL A 4 3.92 -3.13 -15.25
C VAL A 4 5.37 -3.45 -15.63
N ASP A 5 6.24 -3.64 -14.64
CA ASP A 5 7.68 -3.79 -14.86
C ASP A 5 8.07 -5.09 -15.56
N VAL A 6 7.17 -6.08 -15.63
CA VAL A 6 7.42 -7.33 -16.38
C VAL A 6 7.28 -7.16 -17.89
N PHE A 7 6.77 -6.01 -18.36
CA PHE A 7 6.55 -5.77 -19.80
C PHE A 7 7.69 -4.93 -20.41
N PRO A 8 7.95 -5.07 -21.72
CA PRO A 8 8.90 -4.20 -22.42
C PRO A 8 8.53 -2.73 -22.30
N ALA A 9 9.54 -1.85 -22.39
CA ALA A 9 9.33 -0.41 -22.20
C ALA A 9 8.28 0.18 -23.16
N GLN A 10 8.25 -0.27 -24.43
CA GLN A 10 7.31 0.21 -25.40
C GLN A 10 5.86 -0.20 -25.14
N GLU A 11 5.62 -1.20 -24.28
CA GLU A 11 4.30 -1.66 -23.93
C GLU A 11 3.83 -1.17 -22.55
N LYS A 12 4.73 -0.60 -21.74
CA LYS A 12 4.42 -0.19 -20.36
C LYS A 12 3.32 0.87 -20.31
N GLU A 13 3.32 1.83 -21.22
CA GLU A 13 2.29 2.87 -21.25
C GLU A 13 0.91 2.29 -21.52
N ILE A 14 0.82 1.36 -22.48
CA ILE A 14 -0.44 0.69 -22.82
C ILE A 14 -0.95 -0.10 -21.61
N VAL A 15 -0.06 -0.85 -20.97
CA VAL A 15 -0.41 -1.65 -19.78
C VAL A 15 -0.87 -0.75 -18.63
N ARG A 16 -0.19 0.38 -18.40
CA ARG A 16 -0.60 1.34 -17.37
C ARG A 16 -1.99 1.91 -17.64
N SER A 17 -2.29 2.26 -18.90
CA SER A 17 -3.61 2.75 -19.27
C SER A 17 -4.69 1.71 -19.02
N MET A 18 -4.44 0.46 -19.42
CA MET A 18 -5.38 -0.63 -19.19
C MET A 18 -5.62 -0.87 -17.71
N LEU A 19 -4.54 -0.89 -16.89
CA LEU A 19 -4.65 -1.04 -15.44
C LEU A 19 -5.44 0.10 -14.81
N SER A 20 -5.18 1.35 -15.26
CA SER A 20 -5.86 2.52 -14.69
C SER A 20 -7.36 2.46 -14.90
N GLU A 21 -7.82 1.89 -16.03
CA GLU A 21 -9.24 1.74 -16.33
C GLU A 21 -9.88 0.57 -15.59
N SER A 22 -9.13 -0.51 -15.38
CA SER A 22 -9.64 -1.78 -14.85
C SER A 22 -9.53 -1.91 -13.35
N LEU A 23 -8.54 -1.24 -12.73
CA LEU A 23 -8.22 -1.44 -11.34
C LEU A 23 -9.29 -0.86 -10.43
N ARG A 24 -9.82 -1.68 -9.51
CA ARG A 24 -10.81 -1.26 -8.50
C ARG A 24 -10.17 -1.10 -7.14
N ALA A 25 -9.34 -2.05 -6.74
CA ALA A 25 -8.64 -2.04 -5.46
C ALA A 25 -7.43 -2.94 -5.53
N VAL A 26 -6.40 -2.59 -4.76
CA VAL A 26 -5.24 -3.44 -4.54
C VAL A 26 -5.02 -3.53 -3.04
N ILE A 27 -4.89 -4.74 -2.52
CA ILE A 27 -4.62 -4.99 -1.12
C ILE A 27 -3.30 -5.73 -1.02
N SER A 28 -2.32 -5.12 -0.35
CA SER A 28 -1.03 -5.73 -0.05
C SER A 28 -1.00 -6.12 1.41
N GLN A 29 -0.31 -7.23 1.72
CA GLN A 29 -0.33 -7.80 3.06
C GLN A 29 1.09 -8.04 3.57
N ALA A 30 1.30 -7.77 4.85
CA ALA A 30 2.51 -8.16 5.57
C ALA A 30 2.10 -8.94 6.83
N LEU A 31 2.84 -10.01 7.14
CA LEU A 31 2.59 -10.80 8.34
C LEU A 31 3.60 -10.40 9.42
N LEU A 32 3.10 -10.20 10.64
CA LEU A 32 3.91 -9.80 11.80
C LEU A 32 3.68 -10.78 12.95
N LYS A 33 4.66 -10.86 13.83
CA LYS A 33 4.53 -11.62 15.06
C LYS A 33 3.62 -10.86 16.02
N ARG A 34 2.58 -11.52 16.49
CA ARG A 34 1.63 -10.95 17.42
C ARG A 34 2.17 -11.05 18.85
N VAL A 35 1.93 -10.02 19.67
CA VAL A 35 2.20 -10.07 21.11
C VAL A 35 1.34 -11.18 21.73
N GLY A 36 1.96 -12.06 22.49
CA GLY A 36 1.27 -13.19 23.11
C GLY A 36 1.23 -14.46 22.27
N GLY A 37 1.79 -14.44 21.07
CA GLY A 37 1.91 -15.61 20.18
C GLY A 37 1.07 -15.51 18.93
N GLY A 38 1.42 -16.32 17.92
CA GLY A 38 0.76 -16.31 16.63
C GLY A 38 1.21 -15.17 15.74
N ARG A 39 0.49 -14.96 14.65
CA ARG A 39 0.78 -13.91 13.67
C ARG A 39 -0.48 -13.10 13.38
N ILE A 40 -0.28 -11.86 12.95
CA ILE A 40 -1.35 -10.98 12.53
C ILE A 40 -0.95 -10.31 11.21
N ALA A 41 -1.94 -10.06 10.35
CA ALA A 41 -1.71 -9.42 9.06
C ALA A 41 -1.89 -7.90 9.18
N ALA A 42 -0.98 -7.15 8.53
CA ALA A 42 -1.14 -5.73 8.28
C ALA A 42 -1.40 -5.53 6.79
N HIS A 43 -2.28 -4.61 6.43
CA HIS A 43 -2.69 -4.40 5.04
C HIS A 43 -2.44 -2.97 4.61
N GLU A 44 -1.97 -2.83 3.36
CA GLU A 44 -2.02 -1.58 2.62
C GLU A 44 -3.16 -1.69 1.62
N ILE A 45 -4.05 -0.71 1.62
CA ILE A 45 -5.25 -0.73 0.78
C ILE A 45 -5.24 0.48 -0.15
N MET A 46 -5.34 0.23 -1.45
CA MET A 46 -5.46 1.25 -2.48
C MET A 46 -6.76 1.05 -3.25
N ILE A 47 -7.57 2.10 -3.32
CA ILE A 47 -8.83 2.08 -4.06
C ILE A 47 -8.65 2.84 -5.37
N GLY A 48 -9.19 2.31 -6.47
CA GLY A 48 -9.06 2.90 -7.80
C GLY A 48 -9.94 4.14 -8.02
N ILE A 49 -9.79 5.17 -7.18
CA ILE A 49 -10.43 6.46 -7.43
C ILE A 49 -9.76 7.17 -8.60
N PRO A 50 -10.40 8.19 -9.23
CA PRO A 50 -9.84 8.87 -10.40
C PRO A 50 -8.43 9.42 -10.19
N ALA A 51 -8.11 9.95 -9.01
CA ALA A 51 -6.76 10.45 -8.69
C ALA A 51 -5.72 9.34 -8.78
N ILE A 52 -6.02 8.16 -8.22
CA ILE A 52 -5.12 7.00 -8.27
C ILE A 52 -4.98 6.49 -9.70
N ARG A 53 -6.09 6.41 -10.44
CA ARG A 53 -6.07 5.97 -11.84
C ARG A 53 -5.17 6.85 -12.71
N ASN A 54 -5.22 8.17 -12.50
CA ASN A 54 -4.37 9.11 -13.23
C ASN A 54 -2.90 8.92 -12.89
N LEU A 55 -2.57 8.68 -11.63
CA LEU A 55 -1.19 8.42 -11.21
C LEU A 55 -0.65 7.12 -11.79
N ILE A 56 -1.47 6.08 -11.88
CA ILE A 56 -1.09 4.82 -12.54
C ILE A 56 -0.80 5.07 -14.02
N ARG A 57 -1.67 5.78 -14.71
CA ARG A 57 -1.50 6.10 -16.12
C ARG A 57 -0.20 6.86 -16.39
N GLU A 58 0.15 7.78 -15.50
CA GLU A 58 1.35 8.61 -15.62
C GLU A 58 2.60 7.93 -15.03
N GLY A 59 2.46 6.81 -14.34
CA GLY A 59 3.56 6.10 -13.71
C GLY A 59 4.16 6.80 -12.50
N LYS A 60 3.39 7.65 -11.83
CA LYS A 60 3.85 8.46 -10.67
C LYS A 60 3.66 7.71 -9.35
N ILE A 61 4.46 6.69 -9.11
CA ILE A 61 4.31 5.78 -7.97
C ILE A 61 4.51 6.48 -6.63
N ALA A 62 5.48 7.38 -6.53
CA ALA A 62 5.74 8.11 -5.28
C ALA A 62 4.53 8.94 -4.85
N GLN A 63 3.82 9.54 -5.80
CA GLN A 63 2.62 10.33 -5.51
C GLN A 63 1.44 9.45 -5.13
N MET A 64 1.41 8.19 -5.59
CA MET A 64 0.38 7.23 -5.19
C MET A 64 0.41 6.98 -3.69
N TYR A 65 1.59 6.86 -3.10
CA TYR A 65 1.71 6.67 -1.64
C TYR A 65 1.06 7.82 -0.87
N SER A 66 1.31 9.06 -1.29
CA SER A 66 0.70 10.23 -0.67
C SER A 66 -0.83 10.23 -0.82
N SER A 67 -1.34 9.82 -1.99
CA SER A 67 -2.79 9.73 -2.22
C SER A 67 -3.45 8.66 -1.35
N ILE A 68 -2.78 7.53 -1.13
CA ILE A 68 -3.26 6.48 -0.23
C ILE A 68 -3.28 7.01 1.21
N GLN A 69 -2.23 7.70 1.62
CA GLN A 69 -2.10 8.23 2.98
C GLN A 69 -3.22 9.20 3.34
N THR A 70 -3.67 10.00 2.38
CA THR A 70 -4.74 10.98 2.58
C THR A 70 -6.12 10.46 2.17
N GLY A 71 -6.22 9.23 1.69
CA GLY A 71 -7.45 8.65 1.15
C GLY A 71 -8.28 7.85 2.15
N GLN A 72 -8.15 8.10 3.44
CA GLN A 72 -8.88 7.35 4.48
C GLN A 72 -10.38 7.44 4.32
N ALA A 73 -10.90 8.57 3.82
CA ALA A 73 -12.33 8.73 3.55
C ALA A 73 -12.87 7.74 2.51
N HIS A 74 -12.00 7.20 1.65
CA HIS A 74 -12.33 6.21 0.64
C HIS A 74 -11.98 4.78 1.07
N GLY A 75 -11.56 4.59 2.32
CA GLY A 75 -11.17 3.29 2.84
C GLY A 75 -9.72 2.90 2.55
N MET A 76 -8.93 3.81 2.01
CA MET A 76 -7.50 3.55 1.76
C MET A 76 -6.67 3.69 3.03
N GLN A 77 -5.59 2.91 3.10
CA GLN A 77 -4.60 3.05 4.17
C GLN A 77 -3.23 2.62 3.68
N THR A 78 -2.18 3.26 4.20
CA THR A 78 -0.80 2.80 3.98
C THR A 78 -0.49 1.66 4.95
N LEU A 79 0.55 0.88 4.62
CA LEU A 79 1.04 -0.16 5.53
C LEU A 79 1.44 0.44 6.87
N ASP A 80 2.15 1.56 6.86
CA ASP A 80 2.61 2.22 8.09
C ASP A 80 1.45 2.68 8.98
N GLN A 81 0.37 3.19 8.39
CA GLN A 81 -0.83 3.56 9.14
C GLN A 81 -1.46 2.33 9.82
N CYS A 82 -1.53 1.21 9.12
CA CYS A 82 -2.03 -0.03 9.68
C CYS A 82 -1.14 -0.53 10.82
N LEU A 83 0.19 -0.48 10.64
CA LEU A 83 1.16 -0.89 11.66
C LEU A 83 1.04 -0.04 12.91
N GLN A 84 0.91 1.28 12.78
CA GLN A 84 0.70 2.17 13.92
C GLN A 84 -0.55 1.79 14.72
N GLY A 85 -1.65 1.49 14.02
CA GLY A 85 -2.88 1.05 14.67
C GLY A 85 -2.71 -0.25 15.44
N LEU A 86 -1.96 -1.20 14.90
CA LEU A 86 -1.68 -2.47 15.59
C LEU A 86 -0.82 -2.26 16.84
N VAL A 87 0.16 -1.38 16.79
CA VAL A 87 0.98 -1.03 17.96
C VAL A 87 0.14 -0.35 19.04
N GLU A 88 -0.70 0.59 18.67
CA GLU A 88 -1.58 1.29 19.61
C GLU A 88 -2.55 0.35 20.32
N ARG A 89 -3.03 -0.67 19.62
CA ARG A 89 -3.92 -1.69 20.21
C ARG A 89 -3.18 -2.77 20.99
N GLY A 90 -1.84 -2.71 21.05
CA GLY A 90 -1.03 -3.67 21.77
C GLY A 90 -0.97 -5.06 21.14
N LEU A 91 -1.33 -5.19 19.86
CA LEU A 91 -1.33 -6.47 19.16
C LEU A 91 0.04 -6.83 18.58
N VAL A 92 0.86 -5.84 18.28
CA VAL A 92 2.20 -5.99 17.70
C VAL A 92 3.17 -5.08 18.49
N SER A 93 4.41 -5.54 18.70
CA SER A 93 5.42 -4.71 19.33
C SER A 93 5.88 -3.60 18.38
N LYS A 94 6.33 -2.49 18.95
CA LYS A 94 6.86 -1.37 18.17
C LYS A 94 8.07 -1.79 17.32
N GLU A 95 8.92 -2.68 17.85
CA GLU A 95 10.08 -3.18 17.13
C GLU A 95 9.69 -4.01 15.91
N GLU A 96 8.72 -4.90 16.05
CA GLU A 96 8.21 -5.72 14.95
C GLU A 96 7.57 -4.84 13.86
N ALA A 97 6.78 -3.85 14.27
CA ALA A 97 6.16 -2.92 13.33
C ALA A 97 7.20 -2.10 12.56
N ARG A 98 8.24 -1.62 13.23
CA ARG A 98 9.33 -0.91 12.56
C ARG A 98 10.06 -1.76 11.55
N TYR A 99 10.27 -3.03 11.86
CA TYR A 99 10.95 -3.95 10.95
C TYR A 99 10.21 -4.06 9.61
N LYS A 100 8.88 -4.03 9.64
CA LYS A 100 8.03 -4.16 8.44
C LYS A 100 7.67 -2.83 7.81
N ALA A 101 7.85 -1.71 8.50
CA ALA A 101 7.42 -0.40 8.02
C ALA A 101 8.22 0.05 6.79
N GLN A 102 7.57 0.78 5.89
CA GLN A 102 8.23 1.42 4.76
C GLN A 102 9.03 2.63 5.22
N ASN A 103 8.48 3.41 6.14
CA ASN A 103 9.18 4.50 6.80
C ASN A 103 9.36 4.15 8.28
N LYS A 104 10.55 3.67 8.61
CA LYS A 104 10.83 3.18 9.97
C LYS A 104 10.77 4.28 11.03
N ASP A 105 10.96 5.53 10.62
CA ASP A 105 10.89 6.67 11.54
C ASP A 105 9.45 7.05 11.90
N ALA A 106 8.47 6.60 11.13
CA ALA A 106 7.07 6.90 11.39
C ALA A 106 6.46 6.10 12.56
N ILE A 107 7.20 5.10 13.06
CA ILE A 107 6.70 4.21 14.15
C ILE A 107 7.57 4.29 15.42
#